data_75ba5e349396719d41d9835340c55817
#
_entry.id   75ba5e349396719d41d9835340c55817
#
_cell.length_a   1.000
_cell.length_b   1.000
_cell.length_c   1.000
_cell.angle_alpha   90.00
_cell.angle_beta   90.00
_cell.angle_gamma   90.00
#
_symmetry.space_group_name_H-M   'P 1'
#
loop_
_entity.id
_entity.type
_entity.pdbx_description
1 polymer ?
#
loop_
_entity_poly.entity_id
_entity_poly.type
_entity_poly.pdbx_seq_one_letter_code
_entity_poly.pdbx_strand_id
1 'polypeptide(L)'
;MARAAARLLAATLLCAASAAMLAAPATAAAQGANAAAPAPAPAPARGATGVPEVVRAVRFGVLPLGGTVESRALWTPLMADMSRALGVPVSSYSVPSYEELDRAIGRDEIDMAFLSAKMALDAVMQRRMKVVAQIAKQPGNPQHRAVLLMRKAGPLNTLAGLLAEPQRWRLARGDSRSVTGFIVPQSQFFLPNNIQMETRFLSEFVGTHQATALAVANGDADVATNNTTDFERFRQQFPIEAERLQVVWESEPPPGAPMVVRRSYPPEFQARLQNFLTGYGKARGPRGDAEREVLKNLRAGYGYVEADDSALLPEARLEYQLGRQRAMAASWVNEAAREQRLQRIEKTYAEQVEALRAPNR
;
A
#
# COMPACT_ATOMS: atom_id res chain seq x y z
N MET A 1 -4.05 -64.47 25.20
CA MET A 1 -5.48 -64.54 25.60
C MET A 1 -6.16 -63.31 25.12
N ALA A 2 -6.81 -63.42 24.06
CA ALA A 2 -8.24 -63.66 23.82
C ALA A 2 -9.00 -62.32 23.82
N ARG A 3 -9.42 -61.92 22.73
CA ARG A 3 -10.66 -61.97 21.89
C ARG A 3 -11.27 -60.60 21.81
N ALA A 4 -11.46 -60.08 20.68
CA ALA A 4 -12.34 -60.32 19.52
C ALA A 4 -13.45 -59.27 19.48
N ALA A 5 -13.57 -58.60 18.40
CA ALA A 5 -14.43 -58.68 17.20
C ALA A 5 -15.60 -57.68 17.28
N ALA A 6 -15.64 -56.77 16.36
CA ALA A 6 -16.45 -56.76 15.11
C ALA A 6 -17.93 -56.37 15.26
N ARG A 7 -18.36 -55.40 14.38
CA ARG A 7 -19.58 -55.40 13.50
C ARG A 7 -19.73 -54.01 12.93
N LEU A 8 -19.42 -53.79 11.70
CA LEU A 8 -20.20 -53.75 10.44
C LEU A 8 -21.72 -53.62 10.59
N LEU A 9 -22.26 -52.52 10.02
CA LEU A 9 -23.53 -52.57 9.31
C LEU A 9 -23.60 -51.39 8.29
N ALA A 10 -23.60 -51.81 7.03
CA ALA A 10 -23.96 -51.00 5.88
C ALA A 10 -25.51 -50.93 5.75
N ALA A 11 -26.02 -49.82 5.27
CA ALA A 11 -27.36 -49.76 4.69
C ALA A 11 -27.35 -48.81 3.51
N THR A 12 -27.30 -49.41 2.37
CA THR A 12 -27.68 -48.88 1.04
C THR A 12 -29.21 -48.81 0.97
N LEU A 13 -29.77 -47.71 0.47
CA LEU A 13 -31.12 -47.74 -0.17
C LEU A 13 -31.14 -46.80 -1.36
N LEU A 14 -31.36 -47.43 -2.49
CA LEU A 14 -31.68 -46.94 -3.85
C LEU A 14 -33.21 -46.65 -3.92
N CYS A 15 -33.65 -45.64 -4.65
CA CYS A 15 -34.91 -45.52 -5.41
C CYS A 15 -34.87 -44.21 -6.18
N ALA A 16 -34.64 -44.20 -7.46
CA ALA A 16 -35.45 -44.52 -8.63
C ALA A 16 -36.52 -43.44 -8.96
N ALA A 17 -36.24 -42.73 -10.00
CA ALA A 17 -36.97 -42.14 -11.10
C ALA A 17 -38.52 -42.00 -11.00
N SER A 18 -39.01 -40.82 -11.40
CA SER A 18 -40.20 -40.72 -12.25
C SER A 18 -40.18 -39.41 -13.04
N ALA A 19 -40.10 -39.52 -14.34
CA ALA A 19 -40.38 -38.49 -15.32
C ALA A 19 -41.91 -38.36 -15.50
N ALA A 20 -42.39 -37.11 -15.55
CA ALA A 20 -43.73 -36.82 -16.10
C ALA A 20 -43.59 -35.63 -17.04
N MET A 21 -43.64 -35.90 -18.33
CA MET A 21 -43.99 -34.96 -19.38
C MET A 21 -45.47 -34.59 -19.24
N LEU A 22 -45.79 -33.32 -19.32
CA LEU A 22 -47.10 -32.85 -19.72
C LEU A 22 -46.95 -31.60 -20.60
N ALA A 23 -47.67 -31.70 -21.72
CA ALA A 23 -47.60 -30.83 -22.88
C ALA A 23 -48.21 -29.45 -22.64
N ALA A 24 -47.82 -28.53 -23.52
CA ALA A 24 -48.32 -27.16 -23.68
C ALA A 24 -49.79 -27.04 -24.07
N PRO A 25 -50.38 -25.84 -23.97
CA PRO A 25 -50.76 -25.21 -25.21
C PRO A 25 -50.18 -23.79 -25.39
N ALA A 26 -49.91 -23.50 -26.65
CA ALA A 26 -49.60 -22.20 -27.17
C ALA A 26 -50.81 -21.26 -27.10
N THR A 27 -50.60 -20.05 -26.60
CA THR A 27 -51.49 -18.92 -26.91
C THR A 27 -50.63 -17.73 -27.35
N ALA A 28 -51.20 -17.09 -28.36
CA ALA A 28 -50.58 -16.12 -29.25
C ALA A 28 -50.18 -14.77 -28.60
N ALA A 29 -49.15 -14.24 -29.16
CA ALA A 29 -48.83 -12.87 -29.51
C ALA A 29 -49.50 -11.71 -28.71
N ALA A 30 -48.65 -11.00 -27.97
CA ALA A 30 -48.77 -9.55 -27.84
C ALA A 30 -47.36 -8.97 -28.01
N GLN A 31 -47.12 -8.32 -29.13
CA GLN A 31 -45.97 -7.49 -29.39
C GLN A 31 -46.05 -6.28 -28.47
N GLY A 32 -45.39 -6.36 -27.32
CA GLY A 32 -45.07 -5.22 -26.46
C GLY A 32 -43.73 -4.62 -26.95
N ALA A 33 -43.82 -3.42 -27.52
CA ALA A 33 -42.65 -2.62 -27.87
C ALA A 33 -41.76 -2.42 -26.61
N ASN A 34 -40.61 -3.07 -26.59
CA ASN A 34 -39.58 -2.84 -25.59
C ASN A 34 -38.95 -1.49 -25.93
N ALA A 35 -39.49 -0.40 -25.35
CA ALA A 35 -38.81 0.88 -25.34
C ALA A 35 -37.51 0.71 -24.57
N ALA A 36 -36.39 0.67 -25.30
CA ALA A 36 -35.08 0.73 -24.74
C ALA A 36 -35.01 1.97 -23.83
N ALA A 37 -34.66 1.76 -22.56
CA ALA A 37 -34.37 2.86 -21.68
C ALA A 37 -33.24 3.69 -22.33
N PRO A 38 -33.34 5.04 -22.33
CA PRO A 38 -32.28 5.86 -22.90
C PRO A 38 -30.97 5.60 -22.15
N ALA A 39 -29.90 5.36 -22.91
CA ALA A 39 -28.55 5.29 -22.38
C ALA A 39 -28.29 6.52 -21.50
N PRO A 40 -27.61 6.39 -20.35
CA PRO A 40 -27.26 7.56 -19.55
C PRO A 40 -26.45 8.50 -20.42
N ALA A 41 -26.88 9.77 -20.46
CA ALA A 41 -26.20 10.82 -21.18
C ALA A 41 -24.71 10.84 -20.76
N PRO A 42 -23.75 11.02 -21.70
CA PRO A 42 -22.37 11.18 -21.35
C PRO A 42 -22.26 12.36 -20.38
N ALA A 43 -21.58 12.15 -19.27
CA ALA A 43 -21.28 13.22 -18.33
C ALA A 43 -20.68 14.37 -19.10
N PRO A 44 -21.09 15.62 -18.86
CA PRO A 44 -20.58 16.77 -19.60
C PRO A 44 -19.07 16.80 -19.45
N ALA A 45 -18.37 16.81 -20.57
CA ALA A 45 -16.95 17.13 -20.61
C ALA A 45 -16.79 18.46 -19.86
N ARG A 46 -16.09 18.46 -18.72
CA ARG A 46 -15.76 19.68 -17.98
C ARG A 46 -14.88 20.53 -18.89
N GLY A 47 -15.54 21.39 -19.65
CA GLY A 47 -14.88 22.43 -20.41
C GLY A 47 -14.09 23.32 -19.45
N ALA A 48 -12.88 23.65 -19.80
CA ALA A 48 -12.03 24.62 -19.12
C ALA A 48 -12.70 26.01 -19.16
N THR A 49 -13.74 26.20 -18.34
CA THR A 49 -14.24 27.54 -18.01
C THR A 49 -13.42 28.01 -16.82
N GLY A 50 -12.68 29.12 -17.01
CA GLY A 50 -11.71 29.68 -16.05
C GLY A 50 -12.30 30.24 -14.74
N VAL A 51 -13.26 29.54 -14.14
CA VAL A 51 -13.72 29.82 -12.77
C VAL A 51 -12.85 28.97 -11.84
N PRO A 52 -12.14 29.55 -10.87
CA PRO A 52 -11.36 28.79 -9.91
C PRO A 52 -12.24 27.73 -9.24
N GLU A 53 -11.80 26.47 -9.23
CA GLU A 53 -12.50 25.39 -8.54
C GLU A 53 -12.57 25.74 -7.04
N VAL A 54 -13.78 26.03 -6.54
CA VAL A 54 -13.97 26.28 -5.11
C VAL A 54 -13.87 24.95 -4.39
N VAL A 55 -12.78 24.75 -3.64
CA VAL A 55 -12.60 23.57 -2.81
C VAL A 55 -13.63 23.60 -1.68
N ARG A 56 -14.58 22.68 -1.69
CA ARG A 56 -15.67 22.60 -0.70
C ARG A 56 -15.40 21.58 0.40
N ALA A 57 -14.58 20.58 0.14
CA ALA A 57 -14.20 19.53 1.08
C ALA A 57 -12.90 18.87 0.59
N VAL A 58 -12.20 18.20 1.52
CA VAL A 58 -10.98 17.41 1.24
C VAL A 58 -11.20 15.98 1.70
N ARG A 59 -11.08 15.02 0.81
CA ARG A 59 -11.10 13.59 1.12
C ARG A 59 -9.66 13.13 1.30
N PHE A 60 -9.29 12.84 2.54
CA PHE A 60 -7.94 12.42 2.91
C PHE A 60 -7.81 10.90 2.84
N GLY A 61 -7.06 10.40 1.87
CA GLY A 61 -6.73 8.99 1.71
C GLY A 61 -5.81 8.50 2.81
N VAL A 62 -6.25 7.47 3.53
CA VAL A 62 -5.49 6.87 4.63
C VAL A 62 -4.85 5.58 4.18
N LEU A 63 -3.51 5.53 4.20
CA LEU A 63 -2.74 4.33 3.87
C LEU A 63 -3.00 3.24 4.94
N PRO A 64 -3.39 2.02 4.54
CA PRO A 64 -3.71 0.93 5.48
C PRO A 64 -2.43 0.26 6.02
N LEU A 65 -1.75 0.92 6.96
CA LEU A 65 -0.51 0.40 7.58
C LEU A 65 -0.79 -0.65 8.68
N GLY A 66 -1.87 -0.43 9.44
CA GLY A 66 -2.45 -1.34 10.41
C GLY A 66 -3.85 -1.77 9.98
N GLY A 67 -4.78 -1.92 10.92
CA GLY A 67 -6.20 -2.05 10.60
C GLY A 67 -6.79 -0.73 10.09
N THR A 68 -7.88 -0.81 9.30
CA THR A 68 -8.54 0.38 8.73
C THR A 68 -9.01 1.37 9.82
N VAL A 69 -9.53 0.84 10.94
CA VAL A 69 -10.00 1.64 12.08
C VAL A 69 -8.85 2.36 12.78
N GLU A 70 -7.76 1.65 13.04
CA GLU A 70 -6.57 2.20 13.71
C GLU A 70 -5.89 3.26 12.84
N SER A 71 -5.70 2.98 11.57
CA SER A 71 -5.10 3.93 10.63
C SER A 71 -5.94 5.21 10.55
N ARG A 72 -7.27 5.09 10.51
CA ARG A 72 -8.18 6.24 10.54
C ARG A 72 -8.05 7.04 11.84
N ALA A 73 -8.09 6.37 12.99
CA ALA A 73 -8.02 7.03 14.30
C ALA A 73 -6.72 7.83 14.45
N LEU A 74 -5.61 7.28 13.95
CA LEU A 74 -4.30 7.91 13.98
C LEU A 74 -4.25 9.28 13.27
N TRP A 75 -4.93 9.40 12.12
CA TRP A 75 -4.93 10.61 11.30
C TRP A 75 -6.02 11.61 11.68
N THR A 76 -7.04 11.19 12.45
CA THR A 76 -8.21 12.03 12.81
C THR A 76 -7.83 13.37 13.46
N PRO A 77 -6.88 13.45 14.40
CA PRO A 77 -6.51 14.73 15.01
C PRO A 77 -5.91 15.72 14.00
N LEU A 78 -4.98 15.29 13.15
CA LEU A 78 -4.40 16.11 12.10
C LEU A 78 -5.46 16.62 11.11
N MET A 79 -6.38 15.76 10.70
CA MET A 79 -7.48 16.13 9.79
C MET A 79 -8.41 17.16 10.41
N ALA A 80 -8.72 17.04 11.70
CA ALA A 80 -9.54 18.01 12.43
C ALA A 80 -8.87 19.39 12.48
N ASP A 81 -7.56 19.43 12.77
CA ASP A 81 -6.79 20.66 12.79
C ASP A 81 -6.67 21.29 11.41
N MET A 82 -6.45 20.46 10.40
CA MET A 82 -6.42 20.86 8.98
C MET A 82 -7.76 21.46 8.54
N SER A 83 -8.87 20.83 8.91
CA SER A 83 -10.21 21.31 8.61
C SER A 83 -10.44 22.72 9.18
N ARG A 84 -10.03 22.96 10.44
CA ARG A 84 -10.10 24.30 11.08
C ARG A 84 -9.21 25.33 10.38
N ALA A 85 -7.99 24.95 10.01
CA ALA A 85 -7.03 25.85 9.37
C ALA A 85 -7.41 26.23 7.95
N LEU A 86 -7.97 25.27 7.19
CA LEU A 86 -8.35 25.48 5.79
C LEU A 86 -9.76 26.06 5.64
N GLY A 87 -10.62 25.99 6.67
CA GLY A 87 -12.01 26.44 6.62
C GLY A 87 -12.90 25.57 5.75
N VAL A 88 -12.50 24.32 5.49
CA VAL A 88 -13.30 23.33 4.72
C VAL A 88 -13.27 21.99 5.43
N PRO A 89 -14.33 21.16 5.36
CA PRO A 89 -14.32 19.83 5.93
C PRO A 89 -13.19 18.96 5.36
N VAL A 90 -12.43 18.32 6.24
CA VAL A 90 -11.45 17.28 5.87
C VAL A 90 -11.94 15.96 6.45
N SER A 91 -12.22 14.98 5.62
CA SER A 91 -12.73 13.67 6.01
C SER A 91 -11.79 12.54 5.58
N SER A 92 -11.69 11.49 6.39
CA SER A 92 -10.89 10.32 6.03
C SER A 92 -11.59 9.50 4.96
N TYR A 93 -10.82 9.05 3.99
CA TYR A 93 -11.19 8.00 3.05
C TYR A 93 -10.30 6.77 3.36
N SER A 94 -10.87 5.79 4.04
CA SER A 94 -10.12 4.63 4.51
C SER A 94 -10.54 3.39 3.73
N VAL A 95 -9.58 2.63 3.28
CA VAL A 95 -9.72 1.42 2.46
C VAL A 95 -8.93 0.25 3.06
N PRO A 96 -9.29 -1.01 2.76
CA PRO A 96 -8.63 -2.16 3.36
C PRO A 96 -7.27 -2.50 2.72
N SER A 97 -6.94 -1.97 1.54
CA SER A 97 -5.73 -2.34 0.81
C SER A 97 -5.11 -1.17 0.04
N TYR A 98 -3.83 -1.32 -0.31
CA TYR A 98 -3.11 -0.41 -1.19
C TYR A 98 -3.77 -0.32 -2.58
N GLU A 99 -4.26 -1.45 -3.09
CA GLU A 99 -4.90 -1.52 -4.39
C GLU A 99 -6.21 -0.72 -4.43
N GLU A 100 -7.02 -0.79 -3.36
CA GLU A 100 -8.25 0.01 -3.27
C GLU A 100 -7.94 1.52 -3.17
N LEU A 101 -6.87 1.90 -2.46
CA LEU A 101 -6.44 3.29 -2.38
C LEU A 101 -5.96 3.80 -3.74
N ASP A 102 -5.19 3.00 -4.48
CA ASP A 102 -4.73 3.32 -5.84
C ASP A 102 -5.90 3.50 -6.80
N ARG A 103 -6.89 2.59 -6.77
CA ARG A 103 -8.13 2.72 -7.55
C ARG A 103 -8.91 3.98 -7.21
N ALA A 104 -9.01 4.32 -5.92
CA ALA A 104 -9.70 5.53 -5.46
C ALA A 104 -9.01 6.81 -5.95
N ILE A 105 -7.68 6.84 -5.96
CA ILE A 105 -6.90 7.93 -6.58
C ILE A 105 -7.20 8.01 -8.08
N GLY A 106 -7.19 6.86 -8.78
CA GLY A 106 -7.49 6.78 -10.20
C GLY A 106 -8.91 7.26 -10.58
N ARG A 107 -9.88 7.11 -9.65
CA ARG A 107 -11.26 7.58 -9.82
C ARG A 107 -11.51 9.00 -9.30
N ASP A 108 -10.46 9.74 -8.91
CA ASP A 108 -10.58 11.07 -8.31
C ASP A 108 -11.45 11.11 -7.03
N GLU A 109 -11.47 10.01 -6.26
CA GLU A 109 -12.16 9.91 -4.98
C GLU A 109 -11.31 10.40 -3.80
N ILE A 110 -10.01 10.63 -4.04
CA ILE A 110 -9.04 11.13 -3.07
C ILE A 110 -8.56 12.52 -3.51
N ASP A 111 -8.51 13.44 -2.57
CA ASP A 111 -8.07 14.81 -2.81
C ASP A 111 -6.68 15.09 -2.24
N MET A 112 -6.34 14.43 -1.16
CA MET A 112 -5.06 14.49 -0.47
C MET A 112 -4.76 13.13 0.17
N ALA A 113 -3.49 12.75 0.31
CA ALA A 113 -3.10 11.52 0.99
C ALA A 113 -1.66 11.57 1.49
N PHE A 114 -1.38 10.76 2.52
CA PHE A 114 -0.03 10.33 2.87
C PHE A 114 0.19 8.96 2.22
N LEU A 115 1.11 8.87 1.26
CA LEU A 115 1.30 7.68 0.44
C LEU A 115 2.69 7.07 0.64
N SER A 116 2.82 5.78 0.33
CA SER A 116 4.15 5.23 0.06
C SER A 116 4.80 5.98 -1.11
N ALA A 117 6.14 6.05 -1.14
CA ALA A 117 6.83 6.75 -2.22
C ALA A 117 6.47 6.15 -3.60
N LYS A 118 6.28 4.82 -3.67
CA LYS A 118 5.81 4.14 -4.88
C LYS A 118 4.44 4.61 -5.35
N MET A 119 3.44 4.61 -4.47
CA MET A 119 2.09 5.07 -4.84
C MET A 119 2.08 6.55 -5.21
N ALA A 120 2.87 7.36 -4.51
CA ALA A 120 3.01 8.77 -4.84
C ALA A 120 3.65 8.97 -6.22
N LEU A 121 4.70 8.20 -6.55
CA LEU A 121 5.32 8.22 -7.87
C LEU A 121 4.30 7.89 -8.97
N ASP A 122 3.53 6.81 -8.80
CA ASP A 122 2.50 6.42 -9.76
C ASP A 122 1.44 7.50 -9.93
N ALA A 123 0.92 8.07 -8.84
CA ALA A 123 -0.10 9.12 -8.87
C ALA A 123 0.41 10.41 -9.52
N VAL A 124 1.68 10.78 -9.31
CA VAL A 124 2.34 11.94 -9.93
C VAL A 124 2.56 11.69 -11.43
N MET A 125 3.07 10.52 -11.80
CA MET A 125 3.29 10.16 -13.21
C MET A 125 1.98 10.10 -14.01
N GLN A 126 0.87 9.70 -13.38
CA GLN A 126 -0.49 9.78 -13.95
C GLN A 126 -1.08 11.20 -13.96
N ARG A 127 -0.35 12.20 -13.49
CA ARG A 127 -0.79 13.59 -13.35
C ARG A 127 -2.06 13.79 -12.50
N ARG A 128 -2.31 12.86 -11.56
CA ARG A 128 -3.44 12.95 -10.63
C ARG A 128 -3.11 13.78 -9.41
N MET A 129 -1.93 13.56 -8.86
CA MET A 129 -1.46 14.17 -7.63
C MET A 129 -0.16 14.96 -7.86
N LYS A 130 0.20 15.78 -6.89
CA LYS A 130 1.52 16.40 -6.75
C LYS A 130 1.97 16.33 -5.30
N VAL A 131 3.27 16.28 -5.08
CA VAL A 131 3.87 16.31 -3.74
C VAL A 131 3.81 17.75 -3.21
N VAL A 132 3.45 17.91 -1.93
CA VAL A 132 3.41 19.21 -1.25
C VAL A 132 4.26 19.25 0.02
N ALA A 133 4.50 18.10 0.66
CA ALA A 133 5.33 18.03 1.86
C ALA A 133 5.86 16.60 2.05
N GLN A 134 6.89 16.47 2.87
CA GLN A 134 7.38 15.18 3.37
C GLN A 134 7.76 15.27 4.84
N ILE A 135 7.86 14.15 5.52
CA ILE A 135 8.31 14.11 6.91
C ILE A 135 9.74 14.63 6.99
N ALA A 136 9.99 15.55 7.92
CA ALA A 136 11.33 16.09 8.17
C ALA A 136 12.28 14.99 8.68
N LYS A 137 13.46 14.89 8.08
CA LYS A 137 14.53 14.00 8.51
C LYS A 137 15.47 14.75 9.45
N GLN A 138 15.88 14.10 10.54
CA GLN A 138 16.91 14.66 11.41
C GLN A 138 18.10 13.70 11.50
N PRO A 139 19.34 14.20 11.38
CA PRO A 139 20.54 13.39 11.61
C PRO A 139 20.52 12.79 13.02
N GLY A 140 20.89 11.51 13.14
CA GLY A 140 20.96 10.81 14.44
C GLY A 140 19.66 10.24 14.96
N ASN A 141 18.51 10.48 14.32
CA ASN A 141 17.24 9.85 14.69
C ASN A 141 17.15 8.43 14.10
N PRO A 142 16.56 7.45 14.81
CA PRO A 142 16.26 6.14 14.23
C PRO A 142 15.48 6.31 12.93
N GLN A 143 16.13 5.97 11.82
CA GLN A 143 15.49 6.11 10.53
C GLN A 143 14.50 4.98 10.33
N HIS A 144 13.40 5.30 9.67
CA HIS A 144 12.47 4.30 9.19
C HIS A 144 13.21 3.33 8.23
N ARG A 145 13.21 2.03 8.56
CA ARG A 145 13.92 0.98 7.80
C ARG A 145 13.00 -0.19 7.54
N ALA A 146 13.16 -0.87 6.42
CA ALA A 146 12.54 -2.17 6.24
C ALA A 146 13.26 -3.20 7.11
N VAL A 147 12.49 -4.16 7.64
CA VAL A 147 13.02 -5.25 8.47
C VAL A 147 12.45 -6.59 8.03
N LEU A 148 13.20 -7.67 8.31
CA LEU A 148 12.69 -9.03 8.28
C LEU A 148 12.48 -9.51 9.72
N LEU A 149 11.31 -10.10 9.97
CA LEU A 149 10.91 -10.66 11.25
C LEU A 149 10.86 -12.18 11.16
N MET A 150 11.38 -12.85 12.18
CA MET A 150 11.23 -14.30 12.39
C MET A 150 10.88 -14.58 13.85
N ARG A 151 10.40 -15.78 14.16
CA ARG A 151 10.24 -16.19 15.54
C ARG A 151 11.61 -16.47 16.17
N LYS A 152 11.78 -16.09 17.44
CA LYS A 152 12.98 -16.42 18.23
C LYS A 152 13.15 -17.93 18.41
N ALA A 153 12.05 -18.62 18.70
CA ALA A 153 11.97 -20.06 18.84
C ALA A 153 11.04 -20.64 17.77
N GLY A 154 11.61 -21.15 16.70
CA GLY A 154 10.88 -21.71 15.56
C GLY A 154 11.78 -22.54 14.66
N PRO A 155 11.23 -23.27 13.69
CA PRO A 155 12.02 -24.06 12.75
C PRO A 155 12.90 -23.19 11.87
N LEU A 156 12.48 -21.93 11.61
CA LEU A 156 13.26 -20.90 10.95
C LEU A 156 13.51 -19.74 11.93
N ASN A 157 14.77 -19.51 12.29
CA ASN A 157 15.16 -18.44 13.21
C ASN A 157 16.46 -17.72 12.82
N THR A 158 17.04 -18.07 11.67
CA THR A 158 18.28 -17.46 11.15
C THR A 158 18.16 -17.11 9.66
N LEU A 159 18.91 -16.08 9.24
CA LEU A 159 19.02 -15.74 7.82
C LEU A 159 19.68 -16.85 7.00
N ALA A 160 20.68 -17.54 7.58
CA ALA A 160 21.34 -18.65 6.89
C ALA A 160 20.34 -19.78 6.54
N GLY A 161 19.46 -20.15 7.49
CA GLY A 161 18.39 -21.13 7.22
C GLY A 161 17.39 -20.66 6.17
N LEU A 162 17.05 -19.37 6.15
CA LEU A 162 16.19 -18.79 5.12
C LEU A 162 16.81 -18.89 3.73
N LEU A 163 18.08 -18.51 3.62
CA LEU A 163 18.79 -18.42 2.34
C LEU A 163 19.12 -19.82 1.77
N ALA A 164 19.32 -20.81 2.64
CA ALA A 164 19.64 -22.17 2.21
C ALA A 164 18.48 -22.85 1.47
N GLU A 165 17.25 -22.73 1.98
CA GLU A 165 16.09 -23.44 1.47
C GLU A 165 14.82 -22.57 1.50
N PRO A 166 14.78 -21.42 0.77
CA PRO A 166 13.63 -20.51 0.83
C PRO A 166 12.31 -21.18 0.46
N GLN A 167 12.32 -22.18 -0.42
CA GLN A 167 11.15 -22.94 -0.87
C GLN A 167 10.49 -23.79 0.23
N ARG A 168 11.12 -23.93 1.40
CA ARG A 168 10.53 -24.62 2.56
C ARG A 168 9.75 -23.71 3.48
N TRP A 169 9.88 -22.39 3.32
CA TRP A 169 9.37 -21.41 4.26
C TRP A 169 8.19 -20.64 3.70
N ARG A 170 7.29 -20.23 4.59
CA ARG A 170 6.11 -19.41 4.28
C ARG A 170 6.46 -17.95 4.53
N LEU A 171 6.23 -17.12 3.53
CA LEU A 171 6.48 -15.69 3.58
C LEU A 171 5.19 -14.91 3.87
N ALA A 172 5.22 -14.02 4.85
CA ALA A 172 4.22 -12.96 5.02
C ALA A 172 4.83 -11.62 4.57
N ARG A 173 4.26 -10.95 3.58
CA ARG A 173 4.81 -9.74 3.00
C ARG A 173 3.80 -8.63 2.81
N GLY A 174 4.29 -7.41 2.66
CA GLY A 174 3.47 -6.27 2.23
C GLY A 174 3.03 -6.36 0.77
N ASP A 175 2.06 -5.52 0.41
CA ASP A 175 1.65 -5.30 -0.97
C ASP A 175 2.84 -4.85 -1.84
N SER A 176 2.79 -5.14 -3.13
CA SER A 176 3.85 -4.78 -4.09
C SER A 176 4.11 -3.27 -4.21
N ARG A 177 3.16 -2.44 -3.79
CA ARG A 177 3.26 -0.98 -3.70
C ARG A 177 3.86 -0.49 -2.37
N SER A 178 4.10 -1.40 -1.41
CA SER A 178 4.73 -1.08 -0.14
C SER A 178 6.25 -1.01 -0.31
N VAL A 179 6.83 0.15 -0.02
CA VAL A 179 8.29 0.34 -0.10
C VAL A 179 9.01 -0.57 0.90
N THR A 180 8.59 -0.60 2.16
CA THR A 180 9.24 -1.38 3.22
C THR A 180 8.71 -2.81 3.35
N GLY A 181 7.50 -3.07 2.87
CA GLY A 181 6.91 -4.41 2.88
C GLY A 181 7.26 -5.25 1.66
N PHE A 182 7.77 -4.63 0.57
CA PHE A 182 8.07 -5.36 -0.65
C PHE A 182 9.30 -4.82 -1.39
N ILE A 183 9.31 -3.57 -1.85
CA ILE A 183 10.31 -3.06 -2.81
C ILE A 183 11.72 -3.13 -2.23
N VAL A 184 11.91 -2.61 -1.04
CA VAL A 184 13.23 -2.56 -0.36
C VAL A 184 13.70 -3.95 0.06
N PRO A 185 12.91 -4.81 0.73
CA PRO A 185 13.32 -6.18 0.99
C PRO A 185 13.68 -6.95 -0.28
N GLN A 186 12.91 -6.79 -1.35
CA GLN A 186 13.18 -7.46 -2.62
C GLN A 186 14.49 -6.98 -3.24
N SER A 187 14.75 -5.66 -3.27
CA SER A 187 15.93 -5.11 -3.95
C SER A 187 17.21 -5.23 -3.13
N GLN A 188 17.13 -5.10 -1.79
CA GLN A 188 18.32 -5.04 -0.95
C GLN A 188 18.68 -6.37 -0.28
N PHE A 189 17.72 -7.30 -0.16
CA PHE A 189 17.97 -8.58 0.49
C PHE A 189 17.70 -9.77 -0.44
N PHE A 190 16.47 -9.93 -0.93
CA PHE A 190 16.09 -11.17 -1.61
C PHE A 190 16.75 -11.33 -2.99
N LEU A 191 16.68 -10.34 -3.88
CA LEU A 191 17.28 -10.44 -5.22
C LEU A 191 18.82 -10.56 -5.21
N PRO A 192 19.56 -9.86 -4.35
CA PRO A 192 21.00 -10.11 -4.22
C PRO A 192 21.35 -11.56 -3.84
N ASN A 193 20.42 -12.27 -3.18
CA ASN A 193 20.52 -13.69 -2.84
C ASN A 193 19.80 -14.62 -3.84
N ASN A 194 19.47 -14.15 -5.04
CA ASN A 194 18.77 -14.90 -6.09
C ASN A 194 17.39 -15.41 -5.66
N ILE A 195 16.70 -14.69 -4.79
CA ILE A 195 15.36 -15.02 -4.32
C ILE A 195 14.37 -13.98 -4.86
N GLN A 196 13.32 -14.45 -5.55
CA GLN A 196 12.16 -13.65 -5.88
C GLN A 196 11.04 -13.99 -4.89
N MET A 197 10.59 -12.98 -4.12
CA MET A 197 9.61 -13.21 -3.05
C MET A 197 8.34 -13.89 -3.57
N GLU A 198 7.87 -13.53 -4.75
CA GLU A 198 6.60 -13.98 -5.32
C GLU A 198 6.62 -15.44 -5.81
N THR A 199 7.79 -16.04 -5.99
CA THR A 199 7.87 -17.36 -6.64
C THR A 199 8.75 -18.37 -5.92
N ARG A 200 9.52 -17.93 -4.92
CA ARG A 200 10.57 -18.78 -4.32
C ARG A 200 10.18 -19.44 -3.01
N PHE A 201 9.14 -18.96 -2.36
CA PHE A 201 8.68 -19.47 -1.08
C PHE A 201 7.65 -20.59 -1.23
N LEU A 202 7.49 -21.42 -0.18
CA LEU A 202 6.48 -22.48 -0.12
C LEU A 202 5.07 -21.91 -0.32
N SER A 203 4.79 -20.79 0.33
CA SER A 203 3.56 -20.02 0.17
C SER A 203 3.82 -18.56 0.52
N GLU A 204 2.95 -17.66 0.06
CA GLU A 204 2.97 -16.27 0.46
C GLU A 204 1.62 -15.82 1.01
N PHE A 205 1.67 -14.94 2.00
CA PHE A 205 0.55 -14.17 2.53
C PHE A 205 0.82 -12.69 2.32
N VAL A 206 -0.10 -11.97 1.70
CA VAL A 206 0.01 -10.51 1.48
C VAL A 206 -0.92 -9.80 2.44
N GLY A 207 -0.37 -8.88 3.24
CA GLY A 207 -1.14 -8.18 4.26
C GLY A 207 -0.52 -6.86 4.71
N THR A 208 -1.15 -6.23 5.69
CA THR A 208 -0.60 -5.06 6.38
C THR A 208 0.62 -5.46 7.22
N HIS A 209 1.44 -4.49 7.63
CA HIS A 209 2.59 -4.77 8.51
C HIS A 209 2.17 -5.43 9.84
N GLN A 210 1.03 -5.06 10.37
CA GLN A 210 0.46 -5.70 11.56
C GLN A 210 0.06 -7.16 11.28
N ALA A 211 -0.64 -7.42 10.18
CA ALA A 211 -1.07 -8.76 9.80
C ALA A 211 0.11 -9.68 9.52
N THR A 212 1.16 -9.20 8.85
CA THR A 212 2.37 -9.99 8.55
C THR A 212 3.15 -10.33 9.82
N ALA A 213 3.25 -9.40 10.78
CA ALA A 213 3.87 -9.67 12.08
C ALA A 213 3.07 -10.69 12.91
N LEU A 214 1.74 -10.57 12.95
CA LEU A 214 0.86 -11.55 13.60
C LEU A 214 0.99 -12.95 12.99
N ALA A 215 1.00 -13.03 11.66
CA ALA A 215 1.15 -14.32 10.96
C ALA A 215 2.43 -15.06 11.39
N VAL A 216 3.56 -14.36 11.53
CA VAL A 216 4.81 -14.99 12.02
C VAL A 216 4.73 -15.29 13.52
N ALA A 217 4.21 -14.38 14.34
CA ALA A 217 4.10 -14.61 15.78
C ALA A 217 3.24 -15.83 16.13
N ASN A 218 2.16 -16.05 15.38
CA ASN A 218 1.24 -17.16 15.54
C ASN A 218 1.68 -18.47 14.86
N GLY A 219 2.69 -18.40 13.98
CA GLY A 219 3.21 -19.56 13.27
C GLY A 219 2.49 -19.88 11.96
N ASP A 220 1.67 -18.97 11.45
CA ASP A 220 1.02 -19.07 10.14
C ASP A 220 2.00 -18.79 9.00
N ALA A 221 3.05 -18.02 9.27
CA ALA A 221 4.20 -17.79 8.41
C ALA A 221 5.52 -17.98 9.19
N ASP A 222 6.63 -18.09 8.47
CA ASP A 222 7.96 -18.34 9.06
C ASP A 222 8.83 -17.08 9.04
N VAL A 223 8.66 -16.23 8.04
CA VAL A 223 9.35 -14.94 7.90
C VAL A 223 8.36 -13.87 7.45
N ALA A 224 8.51 -12.64 7.95
CA ALA A 224 7.71 -11.49 7.51
C ALA A 224 8.58 -10.32 7.10
N THR A 225 8.10 -9.56 6.10
CA THR A 225 8.57 -8.20 5.83
C THR A 225 7.79 -7.21 6.67
N ASN A 226 8.49 -6.20 7.21
CA ASN A 226 7.91 -5.17 8.06
C ASN A 226 8.76 -3.90 8.00
N ASN A 227 8.55 -2.95 8.91
CA ASN A 227 9.44 -1.83 9.13
C ASN A 227 9.59 -1.48 10.61
N THR A 228 10.65 -0.75 10.94
CA THR A 228 10.99 -0.39 12.32
C THR A 228 9.87 0.37 13.02
N THR A 229 9.18 1.27 12.32
CA THR A 229 8.11 2.13 12.88
C THR A 229 6.87 1.32 13.22
N ASP A 230 6.39 0.49 12.28
CA ASP A 230 5.17 -0.29 12.48
C ASP A 230 5.42 -1.48 13.40
N PHE A 231 6.64 -2.05 13.42
CA PHE A 231 7.01 -3.07 14.38
C PHE A 231 7.08 -2.53 15.81
N GLU A 232 7.55 -1.30 15.99
CA GLU A 232 7.49 -0.65 17.32
C GLU A 232 6.05 -0.40 17.77
N ARG A 233 5.15 0.00 16.87
CA ARG A 233 3.72 0.11 17.16
C ARG A 233 3.13 -1.25 17.50
N PHE A 234 3.50 -2.29 16.76
CA PHE A 234 3.10 -3.67 17.01
C PHE A 234 3.51 -4.14 18.42
N ARG A 235 4.72 -3.81 18.87
CA ARG A 235 5.17 -4.12 20.24
C ARG A 235 4.29 -3.50 21.33
N GLN A 236 3.76 -2.32 21.08
CA GLN A 236 2.88 -1.62 22.02
C GLN A 236 1.47 -2.22 22.05
N GLN A 237 0.97 -2.66 20.90
CA GLN A 237 -0.40 -3.20 20.75
C GLN A 237 -0.49 -4.70 21.04
N PHE A 238 0.55 -5.45 20.70
CA PHE A 238 0.62 -6.92 20.79
C PHE A 238 1.90 -7.37 21.51
N PRO A 239 2.09 -6.99 22.79
CA PRO A 239 3.34 -7.24 23.50
C PRO A 239 3.68 -8.73 23.60
N ILE A 240 2.69 -9.61 23.81
CA ILE A 240 2.89 -11.06 23.95
C ILE A 240 3.36 -11.67 22.62
N GLU A 241 2.75 -11.30 21.52
CA GLU A 241 3.12 -11.75 20.19
C GLU A 241 4.48 -11.20 19.78
N ALA A 242 4.74 -9.93 20.09
CA ALA A 242 6.00 -9.26 19.77
C ALA A 242 7.20 -9.87 20.51
N GLU A 243 7.02 -10.37 21.74
CA GLU A 243 8.07 -11.07 22.48
C GLU A 243 8.55 -12.34 21.78
N ARG A 244 7.72 -12.95 20.96
CA ARG A 244 8.08 -14.15 20.17
C ARG A 244 8.92 -13.82 18.94
N LEU A 245 8.96 -12.55 18.53
CA LEU A 245 9.60 -12.11 17.30
C LEU A 245 11.00 -11.52 17.53
N GLN A 246 11.83 -11.63 16.51
CA GLN A 246 13.11 -10.96 16.40
C GLN A 246 13.27 -10.31 15.02
N VAL A 247 14.00 -9.21 14.97
CA VAL A 247 14.47 -8.61 13.73
C VAL A 247 15.77 -9.33 13.34
N VAL A 248 15.80 -9.92 12.14
CA VAL A 248 16.96 -10.67 11.64
C VAL A 248 17.71 -9.92 10.53
N TRP A 249 17.12 -8.88 9.96
CA TRP A 249 17.71 -8.02 8.95
C TRP A 249 17.06 -6.64 8.96
N GLU A 250 17.86 -5.62 8.68
CA GLU A 250 17.43 -4.23 8.48
C GLU A 250 18.02 -3.66 7.18
N SER A 251 17.24 -2.83 6.50
CA SER A 251 17.65 -2.18 5.27
C SER A 251 18.46 -0.91 5.51
N GLU A 252 19.08 -0.38 4.44
CA GLU A 252 19.37 1.04 4.35
C GLU A 252 18.03 1.85 4.38
N PRO A 253 18.10 3.14 4.78
CA PRO A 253 16.92 3.99 4.82
C PRO A 253 16.24 4.08 3.45
N PRO A 254 14.94 3.76 3.36
CA PRO A 254 14.19 3.86 2.11
C PRO A 254 13.85 5.31 1.74
N PRO A 255 13.37 5.55 0.51
CA PRO A 255 12.73 6.80 0.14
C PRO A 255 11.61 7.17 1.11
N GLY A 256 11.50 8.47 1.43
CA GLY A 256 10.50 8.98 2.36
C GLY A 256 9.10 9.00 1.73
N ALA A 257 8.10 8.71 2.54
CA ALA A 257 6.69 8.83 2.17
C ALA A 257 6.27 10.31 2.15
N PRO A 258 5.68 10.81 1.06
CA PRO A 258 5.23 12.19 0.96
C PRO A 258 3.76 12.38 1.29
N MET A 259 3.39 13.64 1.55
CA MET A 259 2.05 14.16 1.42
C MET A 259 1.80 14.60 -0.02
N VAL A 260 0.74 14.11 -0.60
CA VAL A 260 0.32 14.47 -1.95
C VAL A 260 -1.06 15.12 -1.93
N VAL A 261 -1.31 16.00 -2.90
CA VAL A 261 -2.60 16.67 -3.08
C VAL A 261 -3.01 16.58 -4.55
N ARG A 262 -4.30 16.61 -4.81
CA ARG A 262 -4.85 16.65 -6.17
C ARG A 262 -4.26 17.81 -6.98
N ARG A 263 -3.71 17.51 -8.14
CA ARG A 263 -3.04 18.49 -9.00
C ARG A 263 -3.98 19.60 -9.49
N SER A 264 -5.26 19.29 -9.69
CA SER A 264 -6.27 20.25 -10.17
C SER A 264 -6.70 21.28 -9.13
N TYR A 265 -6.30 21.15 -7.86
CA TYR A 265 -6.64 22.14 -6.85
C TYR A 265 -6.00 23.50 -7.14
N PRO A 266 -6.69 24.63 -6.83
CA PRO A 266 -6.14 25.97 -7.03
C PRO A 266 -4.79 26.12 -6.32
N PRO A 267 -3.79 26.77 -6.96
CA PRO A 267 -2.46 26.94 -6.37
C PRO A 267 -2.47 27.58 -4.98
N GLU A 268 -3.37 28.55 -4.76
CA GLU A 268 -3.55 29.20 -3.45
C GLU A 268 -4.00 28.23 -2.36
N PHE A 269 -4.90 27.28 -2.70
CA PHE A 269 -5.34 26.26 -1.76
C PHE A 269 -4.21 25.29 -1.48
N GLN A 270 -3.45 24.87 -2.49
CA GLN A 270 -2.28 24.02 -2.32
C GLN A 270 -1.23 24.69 -1.44
N ALA A 271 -0.96 25.98 -1.60
CA ALA A 271 -0.04 26.75 -0.77
C ALA A 271 -0.52 26.84 0.69
N ARG A 272 -1.82 27.08 0.93
CA ARG A 272 -2.40 27.09 2.28
C ARG A 272 -2.23 25.74 2.97
N LEU A 273 -2.45 24.65 2.25
CA LEU A 273 -2.29 23.29 2.74
C LEU A 273 -0.82 22.99 3.06
N GLN A 274 0.09 23.37 2.18
CA GLN A 274 1.54 23.22 2.41
C GLN A 274 2.00 24.04 3.64
N ASN A 275 1.56 25.30 3.76
CA ASN A 275 1.86 26.14 4.92
C ASN A 275 1.30 25.55 6.23
N PHE A 276 0.10 24.97 6.20
CA PHE A 276 -0.46 24.27 7.37
C PHE A 276 0.46 23.12 7.78
N LEU A 277 0.80 22.22 6.84
CA LEU A 277 1.64 21.06 7.15
C LEU A 277 3.02 21.48 7.68
N THR A 278 3.69 22.38 6.99
CA THR A 278 5.05 22.80 7.32
C THR A 278 5.11 23.65 8.59
N GLY A 279 4.00 24.29 8.99
CA GLY A 279 3.86 25.06 10.23
C GLY A 279 3.39 24.22 11.43
N TYR A 280 2.82 23.03 11.19
CA TYR A 280 2.20 22.21 12.23
C TYR A 280 3.22 21.73 13.26
N GLY A 281 2.92 21.95 14.55
CA GLY A 281 3.81 21.65 15.67
C GLY A 281 4.90 22.69 15.95
N LYS A 282 5.03 23.76 15.16
CA LYS A 282 6.07 24.80 15.33
C LYS A 282 5.67 25.92 16.28
N ALA A 283 4.39 26.06 16.56
CA ALA A 283 3.91 27.09 17.50
C ALA A 283 4.41 26.82 18.93
N ARG A 284 4.59 27.89 19.72
CA ARG A 284 4.85 27.81 21.16
C ARG A 284 3.54 27.72 21.93
N GLY A 285 3.60 27.13 23.15
CA GLY A 285 2.47 27.05 24.06
C GLY A 285 1.53 25.85 23.78
N PRO A 286 0.39 25.80 24.49
CA PRO A 286 -0.46 24.61 24.59
C PRO A 286 -0.93 24.05 23.23
N ARG A 287 -1.21 24.93 22.26
CA ARG A 287 -1.58 24.51 20.91
C ARG A 287 -0.45 23.76 20.21
N GLY A 288 0.75 24.34 20.22
CA GLY A 288 1.90 23.69 19.59
C GLY A 288 2.31 22.39 20.30
N ASP A 289 2.12 22.33 21.63
CA ASP A 289 2.34 21.12 22.42
C ASP A 289 1.39 19.99 21.97
N ALA A 290 0.11 20.29 21.80
CA ALA A 290 -0.88 19.36 21.31
C ALA A 290 -0.56 18.89 19.86
N GLU A 291 -0.20 19.82 18.97
CA GLU A 291 0.20 19.51 17.60
C GLU A 291 1.45 18.59 17.56
N ARG A 292 2.44 18.81 18.44
CA ARG A 292 3.63 17.94 18.56
C ARG A 292 3.28 16.54 19.06
N GLU A 293 2.31 16.40 19.96
CA GLU A 293 1.85 15.06 20.37
C GLU A 293 1.16 14.31 19.22
N VAL A 294 0.37 15.00 18.39
CA VAL A 294 -0.19 14.42 17.15
C VAL A 294 0.93 13.97 16.22
N LEU A 295 1.94 14.81 15.99
CA LEU A 295 3.09 14.45 15.13
C LEU A 295 3.87 13.25 15.68
N LYS A 296 4.05 13.17 16.99
CA LYS A 296 4.72 12.04 17.65
C LYS A 296 3.95 10.73 17.42
N ASN A 297 2.62 10.76 17.57
CA ASN A 297 1.76 9.61 17.30
C ASN A 297 1.80 9.18 15.82
N LEU A 298 1.89 10.14 14.90
CA LEU A 298 2.09 9.90 13.48
C LEU A 298 3.52 9.46 13.11
N ARG A 299 4.43 9.41 14.09
CA ARG A 299 5.87 9.17 13.85
C ARG A 299 6.53 10.20 12.92
N ALA A 300 5.98 11.41 12.93
CA ALA A 300 6.48 12.59 12.23
C ALA A 300 6.98 13.65 13.23
N GLY A 301 7.65 13.24 14.30
CA GLY A 301 7.97 14.08 15.46
C GLY A 301 8.76 15.37 15.15
N TYR A 302 9.41 15.43 14.00
CA TYR A 302 10.07 16.65 13.48
C TYR A 302 9.19 17.47 12.55
N GLY A 303 7.92 17.08 12.39
CA GLY A 303 6.96 17.74 11.52
C GLY A 303 7.18 17.46 10.06
N TYR A 304 6.67 18.35 9.24
CA TYR A 304 6.77 18.28 7.79
C TYR A 304 7.64 19.41 7.26
N VAL A 305 8.34 19.13 6.16
CA VAL A 305 9.08 20.11 5.37
C VAL A 305 8.46 20.22 3.98
N GLU A 306 8.62 21.37 3.37
CA GLU A 306 8.23 21.60 1.98
C GLU A 306 8.92 20.57 1.08
N ALA A 307 8.15 20.05 0.14
CA ALA A 307 8.64 19.15 -0.88
C ALA A 307 7.79 19.31 -2.15
N ASP A 308 8.38 18.95 -3.27
CA ASP A 308 7.75 18.88 -4.58
C ASP A 308 7.94 17.49 -5.20
N ASP A 309 7.51 17.33 -6.45
CA ASP A 309 7.57 16.06 -7.15
C ASP A 309 9.00 15.50 -7.25
N SER A 310 10.04 16.34 -7.19
CA SER A 310 11.45 15.91 -7.21
C SER A 310 11.85 15.08 -5.98
N ALA A 311 11.09 15.17 -4.88
CA ALA A 311 11.28 14.32 -3.70
C ALA A 311 11.09 12.83 -4.00
N LEU A 312 10.48 12.48 -5.14
CA LEU A 312 10.27 11.11 -5.61
C LEU A 312 11.41 10.55 -6.48
N LEU A 313 12.44 11.35 -6.80
CA LEU A 313 13.59 10.87 -7.56
C LEU A 313 14.31 9.65 -6.93
N PRO A 314 14.46 9.57 -5.59
CA PRO A 314 15.02 8.36 -4.97
C PRO A 314 14.17 7.11 -5.20
N GLU A 315 12.84 7.23 -5.21
CA GLU A 315 11.93 6.10 -5.50
C GLU A 315 12.00 5.68 -6.97
N ALA A 316 11.97 6.63 -7.89
CA ALA A 316 12.13 6.33 -9.32
C ALA A 316 13.45 5.59 -9.59
N ARG A 317 14.55 5.99 -8.91
CA ARG A 317 15.83 5.30 -8.99
C ARG A 317 15.77 3.88 -8.41
N LEU A 318 15.10 3.70 -7.28
CA LEU A 318 14.94 2.40 -6.63
C LEU A 318 14.14 1.44 -7.53
N GLU A 319 13.05 1.89 -8.15
CA GLU A 319 12.28 1.11 -9.11
C GLU A 319 13.09 0.74 -10.36
N TYR A 320 13.84 1.68 -10.88
CA TYR A 320 14.75 1.43 -11.98
C TYR A 320 15.75 0.32 -11.64
N GLN A 321 16.39 0.40 -10.48
CA GLN A 321 17.35 -0.59 -10.02
C GLN A 321 16.68 -1.96 -9.83
N LEU A 322 15.52 -2.00 -9.18
CA LEU A 322 14.75 -3.23 -8.98
C LEU A 322 14.32 -3.85 -10.32
N GLY A 323 13.85 -3.03 -11.25
CA GLY A 323 13.46 -3.47 -12.59
C GLY A 323 14.63 -4.10 -13.34
N ARG A 324 15.81 -3.48 -13.29
CA ARG A 324 17.04 -4.03 -13.89
C ARG A 324 17.47 -5.33 -13.24
N GLN A 325 17.51 -5.39 -11.89
CA GLN A 325 17.87 -6.62 -11.18
C GLN A 325 16.95 -7.78 -11.57
N ARG A 326 15.64 -7.54 -11.61
CA ARG A 326 14.66 -8.55 -12.04
C ARG A 326 14.87 -8.98 -13.49
N ALA A 327 15.12 -8.02 -14.39
CA ALA A 327 15.39 -8.35 -15.80
C ALA A 327 16.66 -9.17 -15.99
N MET A 328 17.70 -8.91 -15.18
CA MET A 328 18.95 -9.68 -15.22
C MET A 328 18.81 -11.07 -14.59
N ALA A 329 17.98 -11.23 -13.57
CA ALA A 329 17.74 -12.52 -12.90
C ALA A 329 16.71 -13.42 -13.60
N ALA A 330 15.93 -12.88 -14.53
CA ALA A 330 14.89 -13.63 -15.24
C ALA A 330 15.48 -14.53 -16.34
N SER A 331 14.80 -15.64 -16.61
CA SER A 331 15.06 -16.46 -17.79
C SER A 331 14.39 -15.84 -19.01
N TRP A 332 15.14 -15.65 -20.09
CA TRP A 332 14.67 -15.03 -21.33
C TRP A 332 14.67 -16.01 -22.49
N VAL A 333 13.72 -15.87 -23.41
CA VAL A 333 13.65 -16.67 -24.64
C VAL A 333 14.90 -16.45 -25.50
N ASN A 334 15.40 -15.21 -25.53
CA ASN A 334 16.64 -14.84 -26.19
C ASN A 334 17.21 -13.55 -25.62
N GLU A 335 18.44 -13.21 -26.02
CA GLU A 335 19.14 -12.02 -25.55
C GLU A 335 18.47 -10.71 -26.02
N ALA A 336 17.92 -10.70 -27.23
CA ALA A 336 17.22 -9.53 -27.76
C ALA A 336 15.98 -9.16 -26.91
N ALA A 337 15.23 -10.15 -26.41
CA ALA A 337 14.10 -9.90 -25.51
C ALA A 337 14.54 -9.29 -24.17
N ARG A 338 15.68 -9.76 -23.62
CA ARG A 338 16.30 -9.17 -22.42
C ARG A 338 16.69 -7.72 -22.67
N GLU A 339 17.43 -7.48 -23.75
CA GLU A 339 17.89 -6.15 -24.11
C GLU A 339 16.73 -5.18 -24.33
N GLN A 340 15.69 -5.58 -25.03
CA GLN A 340 14.49 -4.78 -25.24
C GLN A 340 13.78 -4.45 -23.90
N ARG A 341 13.80 -5.38 -22.92
CA ARG A 341 13.25 -5.13 -21.60
C ARG A 341 14.07 -4.10 -20.85
N LEU A 342 15.40 -4.21 -20.88
CA LEU A 342 16.31 -3.26 -20.26
C LEU A 342 16.15 -1.85 -20.84
N GLN A 343 16.07 -1.72 -22.15
CA GLN A 343 15.85 -0.44 -22.85
C GLN A 343 14.51 0.20 -22.44
N ARG A 344 13.43 -0.60 -22.30
CA ARG A 344 12.15 -0.07 -21.79
C ARG A 344 12.25 0.44 -20.35
N ILE A 345 12.97 -0.28 -19.49
CA ILE A 345 13.19 0.15 -18.09
C ILE A 345 13.97 1.47 -18.05
N GLU A 346 15.02 1.59 -18.88
CA GLU A 346 15.82 2.81 -18.99
C GLU A 346 15.00 4.01 -19.49
N LYS A 347 14.22 3.79 -20.56
CA LYS A 347 13.32 4.81 -21.11
C LYS A 347 12.31 5.29 -20.07
N THR A 348 11.63 4.36 -19.37
CA THR A 348 10.66 4.71 -18.34
C THR A 348 11.30 5.54 -17.23
N TYR A 349 12.51 5.16 -16.79
CA TYR A 349 13.23 5.93 -15.77
C TYR A 349 13.61 7.33 -16.25
N ALA A 350 14.08 7.47 -17.48
CA ALA A 350 14.39 8.78 -18.06
C ALA A 350 13.15 9.70 -18.12
N GLU A 351 12.01 9.16 -18.55
CA GLU A 351 10.73 9.88 -18.57
C GLU A 351 10.27 10.29 -17.16
N GLN A 352 10.43 9.41 -16.18
CA GLN A 352 10.14 9.73 -14.76
C GLN A 352 11.04 10.87 -14.25
N VAL A 353 12.35 10.79 -14.49
CA VAL A 353 13.30 11.82 -14.05
C VAL A 353 12.99 13.18 -14.67
N GLU A 354 12.67 13.22 -15.97
CA GLU A 354 12.27 14.44 -16.66
C GLU A 354 10.99 15.04 -16.06
N ALA A 355 9.94 14.21 -15.89
CA ALA A 355 8.66 14.63 -15.33
C ALA A 355 8.79 15.14 -13.89
N LEU A 356 9.59 14.48 -13.05
CA LEU A 356 9.79 14.85 -11.64
C LEU A 356 10.65 16.10 -11.45
N ARG A 357 11.48 16.46 -12.43
CA ARG A 357 12.29 17.69 -12.43
C ARG A 357 11.60 18.88 -13.09
N ALA A 358 10.54 18.63 -13.84
CA ALA A 358 9.79 19.70 -14.47
C ALA A 358 9.22 20.65 -13.40
N PRO A 359 9.29 21.97 -13.60
CA PRO A 359 8.66 22.91 -12.67
C PRO A 359 7.18 22.55 -12.49
N ASN A 360 6.74 22.51 -11.26
CA ASN A 360 5.33 22.27 -10.93
C ASN A 360 4.47 23.42 -11.46
N ARG A 361 4.06 23.36 -12.74
CA ARG A 361 3.12 24.28 -13.36
C ARG A 361 1.69 23.85 -13.14
#